data_a243da9a54f563fa897b022f3773d99c
#
_entry.id   a243da9a54f563fa897b022f3773d99c
#
_cell.length_a   1.000
_cell.length_b   1.000
_cell.length_c   1.000
_cell.angle_alpha   90.00
_cell.angle_beta   90.00
_cell.angle_gamma   90.00
#
_symmetry.space_group_name_H-M   'P 1'
#
loop_
_entity.id
_entity.type
_entity.pdbx_description
1 polymer ?
#
loop_
_entity_poly.entity_id
_entity_poly.type
_entity_poly.pdbx_seq_one_letter_code
_entity_poly.pdbx_strand_id
1 'polypeptide(L)'
;MNDIIIRPLSFADAAQWRELRLEALRRYPTAFASAYEEALEQDLSGRIPPPDSPSVLFGAFVGGTLSGSAGLHVWPGMKQRHKSELWGMYVAPSLHRRGVGSALLGAVIEHARTRVAVVQLTVLQANNAAKALYSRFGFVSYGIEKRALRHQGIDHDDELMALDLGNGL
;
A
#
# COMPACT_ATOMS: atom_id res chain seq x y z
N MET A 1 -25.64 -2.66 8.79
CA MET A 1 -24.41 -2.19 8.08
C MET A 1 -23.24 -2.97 8.65
N ASN A 2 -22.49 -3.68 7.84
CA ASN A 2 -21.30 -4.35 8.37
C ASN A 2 -20.24 -3.28 8.63
N ASP A 3 -19.80 -3.18 9.88
CA ASP A 3 -18.76 -2.24 10.28
C ASP A 3 -17.44 -2.58 9.58
N ILE A 4 -16.72 -1.55 9.15
CA ILE A 4 -15.38 -1.68 8.57
C ILE A 4 -14.41 -1.62 9.73
N ILE A 5 -13.64 -2.68 9.93
CA ILE A 5 -12.59 -2.76 10.95
C ILE A 5 -11.23 -2.62 10.26
N ILE A 6 -10.47 -1.58 10.62
CA ILE A 6 -9.08 -1.42 10.19
C ILE A 6 -8.16 -1.85 11.33
N ARG A 7 -7.29 -2.82 11.05
CA ARG A 7 -6.30 -3.29 12.02
C ARG A 7 -5.04 -3.80 11.33
N PRO A 8 -3.89 -3.85 12.02
CA PRO A 8 -2.72 -4.57 11.53
C PRO A 8 -3.05 -6.03 11.23
N LEU A 9 -2.49 -6.55 10.15
CA LEU A 9 -2.52 -7.98 9.84
C LEU A 9 -1.48 -8.70 10.70
N SER A 10 -1.79 -9.93 11.04
CA SER A 10 -0.90 -10.89 11.68
C SER A 10 -0.67 -12.09 10.76
N PHE A 11 0.23 -12.99 11.16
CA PHE A 11 0.46 -14.24 10.42
C PHE A 11 -0.83 -15.09 10.27
N ALA A 12 -1.76 -15.00 11.23
CA ALA A 12 -3.06 -15.66 11.13
C ALA A 12 -3.92 -15.19 9.96
N ASP A 13 -3.67 -13.99 9.45
CA ASP A 13 -4.38 -13.41 8.31
C ASP A 13 -3.73 -13.74 6.96
N ALA A 14 -2.61 -14.45 6.95
CA ALA A 14 -1.77 -14.66 5.76
C ALA A 14 -2.54 -15.28 4.59
N ALA A 15 -3.42 -16.24 4.86
CA ALA A 15 -4.23 -16.89 3.82
C ALA A 15 -5.20 -15.91 3.16
N GLN A 16 -5.94 -15.12 3.95
CA GLN A 16 -6.87 -14.12 3.41
C GLN A 16 -6.12 -13.01 2.65
N TRP A 17 -4.96 -12.59 3.19
CA TRP A 17 -4.17 -11.57 2.52
C TRP A 17 -3.58 -12.06 1.20
N ARG A 18 -3.13 -13.33 1.14
CA ARG A 18 -2.69 -13.94 -0.11
C ARG A 18 -3.78 -13.86 -1.18
N GLU A 19 -5.00 -14.27 -0.87
CA GLU A 19 -6.13 -14.22 -1.80
C GLU A 19 -6.43 -12.78 -2.27
N LEU A 20 -6.47 -11.82 -1.34
CA LEU A 20 -6.68 -10.42 -1.65
C LEU A 20 -5.54 -9.86 -2.54
N ARG A 21 -4.29 -10.22 -2.25
CA ARG A 21 -3.14 -9.79 -3.04
C ARG A 21 -3.17 -10.34 -4.46
N LEU A 22 -3.49 -11.62 -4.61
CA LEU A 22 -3.63 -12.26 -5.92
C LEU A 22 -4.78 -11.66 -6.73
N GLU A 23 -5.90 -11.35 -6.08
CA GLU A 23 -7.00 -10.63 -6.72
C GLU A 23 -6.54 -9.25 -7.24
N ALA A 24 -5.84 -8.48 -6.41
CA ALA A 24 -5.32 -7.16 -6.77
C ALA A 24 -4.41 -7.21 -7.99
N LEU A 25 -3.43 -8.13 -8.00
CA LEU A 25 -2.46 -8.29 -9.09
C LEU A 25 -3.12 -8.72 -10.40
N ARG A 26 -4.09 -9.63 -10.32
CA ARG A 26 -4.83 -10.10 -11.50
C ARG A 26 -5.74 -9.02 -12.08
N ARG A 27 -6.40 -8.26 -11.21
CA ARG A 27 -7.38 -7.24 -11.59
C ARG A 27 -6.74 -5.96 -12.11
N TYR A 28 -5.60 -5.58 -11.54
CA TYR A 28 -4.88 -4.34 -11.84
C TYR A 28 -3.38 -4.61 -12.10
N PRO A 29 -3.05 -5.30 -13.20
CA PRO A 29 -1.67 -5.76 -13.45
C PRO A 29 -0.65 -4.63 -13.61
N THR A 30 -1.07 -3.42 -13.94
CA THR A 30 -0.17 -2.26 -14.10
C THR A 30 -0.09 -1.38 -12.85
N ALA A 31 -0.88 -1.66 -11.82
CA ALA A 31 -0.87 -0.88 -10.57
C ALA A 31 0.18 -1.33 -9.57
N PHE A 32 0.86 -2.45 -9.82
CA PHE A 32 1.83 -3.05 -8.90
C PHE A 32 3.06 -3.53 -9.67
N ALA A 33 4.23 -3.44 -9.04
CA ALA A 33 5.47 -3.93 -9.62
C ALA A 33 5.56 -5.47 -9.68
N SER A 34 4.86 -6.17 -8.79
CA SER A 34 4.82 -7.66 -8.79
C SER A 34 3.87 -8.17 -9.86
N ALA A 35 4.26 -9.22 -10.57
CA ALA A 35 3.37 -9.93 -11.47
C ALA A 35 2.51 -10.97 -10.73
N TYR A 36 1.31 -11.22 -11.24
CA TYR A 36 0.40 -12.23 -10.69
C TYR A 36 1.01 -13.63 -10.73
N GLU A 37 1.63 -13.98 -11.85
CA GLU A 37 2.26 -15.29 -12.08
C GLU A 37 3.41 -15.56 -11.10
N GLU A 38 4.23 -14.54 -10.82
CA GLU A 38 5.30 -14.62 -9.81
C GLU A 38 4.75 -14.79 -8.40
N ALA A 39 3.68 -14.07 -8.07
CA ALA A 39 3.05 -14.12 -6.76
C ALA A 39 2.37 -15.47 -6.47
N LEU A 40 1.90 -16.19 -7.50
CA LEU A 40 1.36 -17.54 -7.35
C LEU A 40 2.39 -18.53 -6.81
N GLU A 41 3.66 -18.38 -7.20
CA GLU A 41 4.77 -19.27 -6.84
C GLU A 41 5.41 -18.90 -5.48
N GLN A 42 5.09 -17.72 -4.92
CA GLN A 42 5.74 -17.19 -3.72
C GLN A 42 4.93 -17.46 -2.46
N ASP A 43 5.65 -17.70 -1.36
CA ASP A 43 5.09 -17.56 -0.02
C ASP A 43 5.01 -16.07 0.35
N LEU A 44 3.80 -15.54 0.33
CA LEU A 44 3.55 -14.14 0.63
C LEU A 44 3.46 -13.83 2.14
N SER A 45 3.43 -14.85 2.99
CA SER A 45 3.29 -14.67 4.44
C SER A 45 4.43 -13.86 5.06
N GLY A 46 5.64 -14.01 4.53
CA GLY A 46 6.82 -13.27 4.95
C GLY A 46 6.76 -11.76 4.68
N ARG A 47 5.76 -11.28 3.94
CA ARG A 47 5.53 -9.84 3.73
C ARG A 47 4.69 -9.20 4.84
N ILE A 48 4.09 -9.99 5.73
CA ILE A 48 3.39 -9.47 6.91
C ILE A 48 4.45 -9.20 7.98
N PRO A 49 4.68 -7.93 8.37
CA PRO A 49 5.71 -7.62 9.35
C PRO A 49 5.35 -8.18 10.73
N PRO A 50 6.35 -8.58 11.55
CA PRO A 50 6.10 -8.98 12.92
C PRO A 50 5.61 -7.79 13.77
N PRO A 51 4.93 -8.02 14.91
CA PRO A 51 4.27 -6.97 15.71
C PRO A 51 5.22 -5.89 16.25
N ASP A 52 6.49 -6.21 16.45
CA ASP A 52 7.54 -5.31 16.94
C ASP A 52 8.28 -4.56 15.83
N SER A 53 7.95 -4.82 14.56
CA SER A 53 8.51 -4.11 13.42
C SER A 53 8.01 -2.67 13.35
N PRO A 54 8.85 -1.70 12.93
CA PRO A 54 8.37 -0.37 12.58
C PRO A 54 7.52 -0.37 11.30
N SER A 55 7.68 -1.38 10.44
CA SER A 55 6.84 -1.63 9.26
C SER A 55 5.52 -2.27 9.68
N VAL A 56 4.46 -2.05 8.90
CA VAL A 56 3.13 -2.59 9.19
C VAL A 56 2.38 -2.90 7.89
N LEU A 57 1.47 -3.85 7.95
CA LEU A 57 0.49 -4.10 6.89
C LEU A 57 -0.90 -4.05 7.53
N PHE A 58 -1.68 -3.04 7.19
CA PHE A 58 -3.07 -2.92 7.64
C PHE A 58 -4.02 -3.66 6.72
N GLY A 59 -5.05 -4.24 7.31
CA GLY A 59 -6.19 -4.82 6.62
C GLY A 59 -7.49 -4.11 6.96
N ALA A 60 -8.38 -4.03 5.96
CA ALA A 60 -9.76 -3.61 6.13
C ALA A 60 -10.66 -4.84 6.08
N PHE A 61 -11.37 -5.10 7.17
CA PHE A 61 -12.28 -6.24 7.32
C PHE A 61 -13.73 -5.77 7.29
N VAL A 62 -14.56 -6.47 6.53
CA VAL A 62 -16.00 -6.25 6.46
C VAL A 62 -16.69 -7.60 6.71
N GLY A 63 -17.45 -7.70 7.80
CA GLY A 63 -18.07 -8.97 8.19
C GLY A 63 -17.07 -10.11 8.41
N GLY A 64 -15.87 -9.81 8.88
CA GLY A 64 -14.79 -10.78 9.11
C GLY A 64 -13.98 -11.15 7.86
N THR A 65 -14.34 -10.63 6.68
CA THR A 65 -13.61 -10.89 5.44
C THR A 65 -12.64 -9.74 5.14
N LEU A 66 -11.37 -10.07 4.88
CA LEU A 66 -10.36 -9.11 4.46
C LEU A 66 -10.68 -8.61 3.05
N SER A 67 -10.92 -7.32 2.93
CA SER A 67 -11.43 -6.69 1.70
C SER A 67 -10.61 -5.49 1.22
N GLY A 68 -9.54 -5.18 1.92
CA GLY A 68 -8.58 -4.14 1.53
C GLY A 68 -7.31 -4.24 2.36
N SER A 69 -6.22 -3.69 1.84
CA SER A 69 -4.93 -3.63 2.53
C SER A 69 -4.15 -2.37 2.18
N ALA A 70 -3.25 -1.98 3.07
CA ALA A 70 -2.24 -0.95 2.84
C ALA A 70 -1.03 -1.21 3.74
N GLY A 71 0.16 -1.24 3.18
CA GLY A 71 1.40 -1.50 3.88
C GLY A 71 2.29 -0.27 4.01
N LEU A 72 3.05 -0.20 5.09
CA LEU A 72 4.15 0.73 5.29
C LEU A 72 5.43 -0.07 5.48
N HIS A 73 6.39 0.14 4.61
CA HIS A 73 7.74 -0.39 4.76
C HIS A 73 8.68 0.71 5.24
N VAL A 74 9.27 0.52 6.42
CA VAL A 74 10.30 1.43 6.96
C VAL A 74 11.66 0.90 6.55
N TRP A 75 12.48 1.74 5.93
CA TRP A 75 13.81 1.37 5.47
C TRP A 75 14.74 1.07 6.64
N PRO A 76 15.43 -0.08 6.69
CA PRO A 76 16.20 -0.50 7.86
C PRO A 76 17.56 0.21 8.00
N GLY A 77 18.07 0.83 6.93
CA GLY A 77 19.40 1.45 6.92
C GLY A 77 19.50 2.69 7.81
N MET A 78 20.59 2.84 8.56
CA MET A 78 20.80 3.99 9.48
C MET A 78 20.56 5.36 8.84
N LYS A 79 20.90 5.51 7.55
CA LYS A 79 20.73 6.75 6.79
C LYS A 79 19.37 6.86 6.10
N GLN A 80 18.54 5.83 6.14
CA GLN A 80 17.26 5.75 5.44
C GLN A 80 16.07 5.50 6.36
N ARG A 81 16.30 5.11 7.63
CA ARG A 81 15.23 4.76 8.58
C ARG A 81 14.26 5.90 8.92
N HIS A 82 14.57 7.12 8.49
CA HIS A 82 13.66 8.26 8.57
C HIS A 82 12.63 8.29 7.44
N LYS A 83 12.76 7.38 6.47
CA LYS A 83 11.86 7.23 5.33
C LYS A 83 11.11 5.92 5.38
N SER A 84 9.97 5.91 4.74
CA SER A 84 9.16 4.72 4.52
C SER A 84 8.50 4.76 3.16
N GLU A 85 7.96 3.64 2.75
CA GLU A 85 7.21 3.49 1.50
C GLU A 85 5.83 2.91 1.79
N LEU A 86 4.79 3.59 1.30
CA LEU A 86 3.44 3.04 1.21
C LEU A 86 3.40 2.04 0.04
N TRP A 87 2.95 0.83 0.31
CA TRP A 87 2.85 -0.22 -0.69
C TRP A 87 1.59 -1.06 -0.54
N GLY A 88 1.25 -1.84 -1.55
CA GLY A 88 0.16 -2.83 -1.47
C GLY A 88 -1.22 -2.23 -1.17
N MET A 89 -1.42 -0.96 -1.54
CA MET A 89 -2.71 -0.28 -1.38
C MET A 89 -3.74 -0.87 -2.34
N TYR A 90 -4.74 -1.53 -1.79
CA TYR A 90 -5.82 -2.14 -2.54
C TYR A 90 -7.12 -2.18 -1.75
N VAL A 91 -8.24 -1.95 -2.42
CA VAL A 91 -9.59 -2.13 -1.87
C VAL A 91 -10.42 -2.89 -2.89
N ALA A 92 -11.09 -3.96 -2.45
CA ALA A 92 -11.96 -4.74 -3.30
C ALA A 92 -13.03 -3.84 -3.97
N PRO A 93 -13.35 -4.04 -5.26
CA PRO A 93 -14.24 -3.14 -6.00
C PRO A 93 -15.62 -2.93 -5.37
N SER A 94 -16.16 -3.94 -4.70
CA SER A 94 -17.44 -3.86 -3.99
C SER A 94 -17.45 -2.82 -2.85
N LEU A 95 -16.29 -2.39 -2.41
CA LEU A 95 -16.10 -1.41 -1.33
C LEU A 95 -15.56 -0.06 -1.81
N HIS A 96 -15.41 0.12 -3.12
CA HIS A 96 -14.99 1.40 -3.66
C HIS A 96 -16.00 2.51 -3.30
N ARG A 97 -15.51 3.73 -3.11
CA ARG A 97 -16.29 4.93 -2.76
C ARG A 97 -17.03 4.84 -1.42
N ARG A 98 -16.67 3.88 -0.56
CA ARG A 98 -17.21 3.73 0.80
C ARG A 98 -16.26 4.21 1.89
N GLY A 99 -15.19 4.95 1.53
CA GLY A 99 -14.24 5.50 2.47
C GLY A 99 -13.16 4.51 2.97
N VAL A 100 -13.17 3.25 2.51
CA VAL A 100 -12.23 2.21 2.98
C VAL A 100 -10.79 2.58 2.66
N GLY A 101 -10.52 3.08 1.45
CA GLY A 101 -9.18 3.51 1.06
C GLY A 101 -8.67 4.67 1.92
N SER A 102 -9.54 5.64 2.24
CA SER A 102 -9.19 6.74 3.14
C SER A 102 -8.91 6.25 4.56
N ALA A 103 -9.70 5.29 5.06
CA ALA A 103 -9.48 4.73 6.38
C ALA A 103 -8.16 3.95 6.49
N LEU A 104 -7.84 3.14 5.48
CA LEU A 104 -6.55 2.42 5.39
C LEU A 104 -5.37 3.39 5.33
N LEU A 105 -5.43 4.38 4.45
CA LEU A 105 -4.37 5.38 4.31
C LEU A 105 -4.19 6.20 5.59
N GLY A 106 -5.28 6.59 6.23
CA GLY A 106 -5.25 7.27 7.53
C GLY A 106 -4.56 6.45 8.61
N ALA A 107 -4.86 5.14 8.69
CA ALA A 107 -4.19 4.24 9.64
C ALA A 107 -2.68 4.12 9.39
N VAL A 108 -2.27 4.01 8.12
CA VAL A 108 -0.85 3.98 7.74
C VAL A 108 -0.15 5.27 8.14
N ILE A 109 -0.74 6.43 7.83
CA ILE A 109 -0.13 7.75 8.15
C ILE A 109 -0.03 7.93 9.67
N GLU A 110 -1.06 7.56 10.42
CA GLU A 110 -1.02 7.65 11.88
C GLU A 110 0.08 6.77 12.48
N HIS A 111 0.23 5.54 11.97
CA HIS A 111 1.34 4.66 12.37
C HIS A 111 2.71 5.27 12.02
N ALA A 112 2.82 5.94 10.86
CA ALA A 112 4.06 6.56 10.40
C ALA A 112 4.48 7.76 11.25
N ARG A 113 3.52 8.56 11.76
CA ARG A 113 3.77 9.86 12.43
C ARG A 113 4.81 9.82 13.54
N THR A 114 4.91 8.73 14.28
CA THR A 114 5.85 8.59 15.40
C THR A 114 7.09 7.79 15.05
N ARG A 115 7.26 7.40 13.78
CA ARG A 115 8.30 6.45 13.37
C ARG A 115 9.20 6.94 12.26
N VAL A 116 8.66 7.78 11.37
CA VAL A 116 9.39 8.27 10.19
C VAL A 116 9.12 9.75 9.94
N ALA A 117 10.03 10.40 9.22
CA ALA A 117 9.84 11.78 8.79
C ALA A 117 9.13 11.90 7.44
N VAL A 118 9.28 10.89 6.58
CA VAL A 118 8.76 10.92 5.20
C VAL A 118 8.11 9.59 4.83
N VAL A 119 6.93 9.66 4.25
CA VAL A 119 6.28 8.53 3.57
C VAL A 119 6.34 8.79 2.07
N GLN A 120 6.93 7.86 1.33
CA GLN A 120 7.00 7.89 -0.13
C GLN A 120 6.03 6.86 -0.71
N LEU A 121 5.63 7.06 -1.95
CA LEU A 121 4.88 6.08 -2.72
C LEU A 121 5.16 6.24 -4.20
N THR A 122 4.91 5.17 -4.92
CA THR A 122 4.91 5.14 -6.38
C THR A 122 3.50 4.79 -6.84
N VAL A 123 2.98 5.51 -7.80
CA VAL A 123 1.63 5.30 -8.33
C VAL A 123 1.65 5.39 -9.85
N LEU A 124 0.93 4.49 -10.52
CA LEU A 124 0.76 4.57 -11.98
C LEU A 124 0.31 5.98 -12.38
N GLN A 125 1.04 6.65 -13.27
CA GLN A 125 0.78 8.04 -13.65
C GLN A 125 -0.67 8.24 -14.14
N ALA A 126 -1.25 7.26 -14.80
CA ALA A 126 -2.64 7.28 -15.29
C ALA A 126 -3.69 7.02 -14.20
N ASN A 127 -3.30 6.60 -12.98
CA ASN A 127 -4.24 6.30 -11.91
C ASN A 127 -4.68 7.58 -11.17
N ASN A 128 -5.54 8.37 -11.81
CA ASN A 128 -5.99 9.64 -11.28
C ASN A 128 -6.79 9.51 -9.96
N ALA A 129 -7.53 8.41 -9.79
CA ALA A 129 -8.31 8.18 -8.56
C ALA A 129 -7.40 7.98 -7.34
N ALA A 130 -6.34 7.17 -7.47
CA ALA A 130 -5.36 6.96 -6.41
C ALA A 130 -4.58 8.25 -6.12
N LYS A 131 -4.12 8.95 -7.16
CA LYS A 131 -3.42 10.23 -7.00
C LYS A 131 -4.27 11.28 -6.27
N ALA A 132 -5.55 11.37 -6.59
CA ALA A 132 -6.47 12.27 -5.90
C ALA A 132 -6.63 11.90 -4.42
N LEU A 133 -6.70 10.61 -4.08
CA LEU A 133 -6.72 10.14 -2.71
C LEU A 133 -5.44 10.58 -1.96
N TYR A 134 -4.27 10.29 -2.52
CA TYR A 134 -2.99 10.63 -1.90
C TYR A 134 -2.83 12.14 -1.71
N SER A 135 -3.19 12.95 -2.73
CA SER A 135 -3.13 14.40 -2.64
C SER A 135 -4.01 14.98 -1.52
N ARG A 136 -5.18 14.41 -1.27
CA ARG A 136 -6.05 14.82 -0.15
C ARG A 136 -5.40 14.58 1.23
N PHE A 137 -4.50 13.61 1.33
CA PHE A 137 -3.74 13.34 2.56
C PHE A 137 -2.42 14.12 2.64
N GLY A 138 -2.14 14.98 1.67
CA GLY A 138 -0.98 15.87 1.68
C GLY A 138 0.24 15.32 0.93
N PHE A 139 0.12 14.20 0.22
CA PHE A 139 1.19 13.74 -0.68
C PHE A 139 1.36 14.71 -1.84
N VAL A 140 2.61 15.01 -2.17
CA VAL A 140 3.01 15.89 -3.26
C VAL A 140 3.87 15.11 -4.25
N SER A 141 3.61 15.29 -5.54
CA SER A 141 4.45 14.73 -6.60
C SER A 141 5.83 15.38 -6.60
N TYR A 142 6.88 14.57 -6.72
CA TYR A 142 8.26 15.05 -6.82
C TYR A 142 8.99 14.53 -8.05
N GLY A 143 8.35 13.71 -8.87
CA GLY A 143 8.95 13.20 -10.10
C GLY A 143 8.09 12.20 -10.84
N ILE A 144 8.53 11.90 -12.07
CA ILE A 144 7.95 10.85 -12.93
C ILE A 144 9.06 9.87 -13.27
N GLU A 145 8.84 8.60 -12.96
CA GLU A 145 9.70 7.51 -13.43
C GLU A 145 9.19 7.05 -14.79
N LYS A 146 9.95 7.39 -15.83
CA LYS A 146 9.62 6.97 -17.20
C LYS A 146 9.87 5.49 -17.38
N ARG A 147 8.89 4.80 -18.00
CA ARG A 147 8.98 3.37 -18.31
C ARG A 147 9.22 2.52 -17.05
N ALA A 148 8.58 2.91 -15.95
CA ALA A 148 8.73 2.27 -14.64
C ALA A 148 8.32 0.80 -14.65
N LEU A 149 7.27 0.47 -15.39
CA LEU A 149 6.77 -0.90 -15.55
C LEU A 149 6.54 -1.23 -17.03
N ARG A 150 6.71 -2.51 -17.39
CA ARG A 150 6.31 -3.04 -18.69
C ARG A 150 5.33 -4.18 -18.52
N HIS A 151 4.17 -4.05 -19.14
CA HIS A 151 3.16 -5.10 -19.14
C HIS A 151 2.69 -5.35 -20.57
N GLN A 152 2.73 -6.60 -21.03
CA GLN A 152 2.36 -7.01 -22.39
C GLN A 152 3.03 -6.16 -23.50
N GLY A 153 4.32 -5.84 -23.29
CA GLY A 153 5.09 -5.04 -24.25
C GLY A 153 4.85 -3.53 -24.21
N ILE A 154 3.94 -3.05 -23.36
CA ILE A 154 3.61 -1.63 -23.18
C ILE A 154 4.32 -1.08 -21.96
N ASP A 155 5.04 0.02 -22.12
CA ASP A 155 5.68 0.74 -21.03
C ASP A 155 4.69 1.67 -20.33
N HIS A 156 4.76 1.70 -19.00
CA HIS A 156 3.95 2.55 -18.15
C HIS A 156 4.85 3.43 -17.30
N ASP A 157 4.47 4.69 -17.17
CA ASP A 157 5.16 5.66 -16.32
C ASP A 157 4.53 5.66 -14.93
N ASP A 158 5.34 5.83 -13.90
CA ASP A 158 4.90 6.02 -12.52
C ASP A 158 5.15 7.45 -12.06
N GLU A 159 4.28 7.93 -11.19
CA GLU A 159 4.43 9.19 -10.46
C GLU A 159 4.94 8.91 -9.06
N LEU A 160 5.99 9.63 -8.68
CA LEU A 160 6.63 9.54 -7.36
C LEU A 160 6.02 10.61 -6.48
N MET A 161 5.42 10.21 -5.36
CA MET A 161 4.80 11.13 -4.41
C MET A 161 5.39 10.95 -3.01
N ALA A 162 5.41 12.01 -2.22
CA ALA A 162 5.90 11.99 -0.85
C ALA A 162 5.02 12.83 0.07
N LEU A 163 4.89 12.38 1.32
CA LEU A 163 4.30 13.09 2.43
C LEU A 163 5.39 13.38 3.46
N ASP A 164 5.68 14.66 3.71
CA ASP A 164 6.54 15.10 4.79
C ASP A 164 5.72 15.21 6.08
N LEU A 165 6.11 14.44 7.10
CA LEU A 165 5.45 14.44 8.40
C LEU A 165 6.04 15.48 9.38
N GLY A 166 7.09 16.20 8.97
CA GLY A 166 7.72 17.25 9.77
C GLY A 166 8.45 16.76 11.02
N ASN A 167 8.64 15.44 11.16
CA ASN A 167 9.31 14.86 12.33
C ASN A 167 10.82 14.83 12.07
N GLY A 168 11.57 15.56 12.88
CA GLY A 168 13.03 15.47 12.91
C GLY A 168 13.53 14.25 13.68
N LEU A 169 13.00 13.05 13.37
CA LEU A 169 13.39 11.78 14.01
C LEU A 169 14.75 11.26 13.52
#